data_a7bbb2c79a3d1d36ec5f8ba7dc4264f6
#
_entry.id   a7bbb2c79a3d1d36ec5f8ba7dc4264f6
#
_cell.length_a   1.000
_cell.length_b   1.000
_cell.length_c   1.000
_cell.angle_alpha   90.00
_cell.angle_beta   90.00
_cell.angle_gamma   90.00
#
_symmetry.space_group_name_H-M   'P 1'
#
loop_
_entity.id
_entity.type
_entity.pdbx_description
1 polymer ?
#
loop_
_entity_poly.entity_id
_entity_poly.type
_entity_poly.pdbx_seq_one_letter_code
_entity_poly.pdbx_strand_id
1 'polypeptide(L)'
;MTQHSILRSQAQLFAAARTSIDEAMLYALRHNQSMTTEPRKRFSMIREFHFADWFTLGNAVCGTGAVFSSMTYLQTDYRERIYVACALIFAALIFDILDGRIARWRQKSSAMGRELDSLADVISFGVAPAVMAYACGMQGLYDRVILVFFVACGVSRLARYNVTAEALSEGTGKVKYFEGTPIPTSIVLAGVLTVAASQNAIGSNLWFGALSIAGYTLHPLALLFLLSGSLMISRFRIPKL
;
A
#
# COMPACT_ATOMS: atom_id res chain seq x y z
N MET A 1 -33.98 5.27 71.18
CA MET A 1 -33.76 4.58 69.90
C MET A 1 -32.44 3.86 69.96
N THR A 2 -32.51 2.56 69.98
CA THR A 2 -31.63 1.68 70.62
C THR A 2 -30.39 1.28 69.85
N GLN A 3 -29.25 1.17 70.48
CA GLN A 3 -27.95 0.69 69.95
C GLN A 3 -28.06 -0.56 69.02
N HIS A 4 -29.13 -1.35 69.21
CA HIS A 4 -29.45 -2.50 68.33
C HIS A 4 -29.85 -2.17 66.90
N SER A 5 -30.41 -0.99 66.63
CA SER A 5 -30.79 -0.58 65.27
C SER A 5 -29.59 -0.13 64.47
N ILE A 6 -28.60 0.50 65.07
CA ILE A 6 -27.36 0.95 64.40
C ILE A 6 -26.50 -0.25 64.06
N LEU A 7 -26.37 -1.25 64.95
CA LEU A 7 -25.60 -2.47 64.66
C LEU A 7 -26.22 -3.30 63.55
N ARG A 8 -27.56 -3.37 63.43
CA ARG A 8 -28.23 -4.04 62.28
C ARG A 8 -28.00 -3.31 60.94
N SER A 9 -28.07 -1.97 60.96
CA SER A 9 -27.80 -1.19 59.75
C SER A 9 -26.36 -1.34 59.24
N GLN A 10 -25.40 -1.35 60.17
CA GLN A 10 -23.99 -1.57 59.81
C GLN A 10 -23.75 -2.99 59.28
N ALA A 11 -24.36 -4.01 59.86
CA ALA A 11 -24.23 -5.39 59.37
C ALA A 11 -24.83 -5.56 57.95
N GLN A 12 -25.93 -4.86 57.63
CA GLN A 12 -26.53 -4.86 56.29
C GLN A 12 -25.65 -4.15 55.25
N LEU A 13 -25.01 -3.03 55.64
CA LEU A 13 -24.07 -2.31 54.77
C LEU A 13 -22.81 -3.16 54.50
N PHE A 14 -22.29 -3.85 55.49
CA PHE A 14 -21.13 -4.75 55.30
C PHE A 14 -21.49 -5.97 54.45
N ALA A 15 -22.70 -6.52 54.56
CA ALA A 15 -23.16 -7.62 53.73
C ALA A 15 -23.34 -7.16 52.25
N ALA A 16 -23.93 -5.99 52.01
CA ALA A 16 -24.09 -5.43 50.69
C ALA A 16 -22.74 -5.08 50.01
N ALA A 17 -21.79 -4.54 50.76
CA ALA A 17 -20.44 -4.26 50.26
C ALA A 17 -19.69 -5.56 49.89
N ARG A 18 -19.86 -6.61 50.69
CA ARG A 18 -19.24 -7.91 50.45
C ARG A 18 -19.78 -8.57 49.17
N THR A 19 -21.10 -8.55 48.94
CA THR A 19 -21.70 -9.07 47.70
C THR A 19 -21.25 -8.28 46.48
N SER A 20 -21.13 -6.96 46.56
CA SER A 20 -20.62 -6.12 45.45
C SER A 20 -19.16 -6.42 45.12
N ILE A 21 -18.31 -6.69 46.13
CA ILE A 21 -16.91 -7.06 45.89
C ILE A 21 -16.79 -8.46 45.28
N ASP A 22 -17.61 -9.42 45.72
CA ASP A 22 -17.63 -10.77 45.19
C ASP A 22 -18.12 -10.79 43.72
N GLU A 23 -19.12 -9.98 43.38
CA GLU A 23 -19.57 -9.82 41.97
C GLU A 23 -18.52 -9.16 41.10
N ALA A 24 -17.85 -8.11 41.57
CA ALA A 24 -16.75 -7.47 40.86
C ALA A 24 -15.57 -8.42 40.66
N MET A 25 -15.25 -9.24 41.65
CA MET A 25 -14.18 -10.23 41.57
C MET A 25 -14.55 -11.36 40.60
N LEU A 26 -15.79 -11.84 40.58
CA LEU A 26 -16.29 -12.83 39.61
C LEU A 26 -16.32 -12.26 38.19
N TYR A 27 -16.68 -11.00 38.02
CA TYR A 27 -16.61 -10.30 36.73
C TYR A 27 -15.18 -10.20 36.25
N ALA A 28 -14.24 -9.79 37.10
CA ALA A 28 -12.82 -9.71 36.78
C ALA A 28 -12.21 -11.09 36.43
N LEU A 29 -12.59 -12.15 37.17
CA LEU A 29 -12.15 -13.52 36.90
C LEU A 29 -12.73 -14.05 35.55
N ARG A 30 -14.00 -13.78 35.23
CA ARG A 30 -14.61 -14.12 33.94
C ARG A 30 -13.93 -13.39 32.79
N HIS A 31 -13.60 -12.11 32.96
CA HIS A 31 -12.91 -11.34 31.94
C HIS A 31 -11.45 -11.77 31.77
N ASN A 32 -10.79 -12.19 32.85
CA ASN A 32 -9.42 -12.69 32.79
C ASN A 32 -9.33 -14.10 32.17
N GLN A 33 -10.38 -14.93 32.26
CA GLN A 33 -10.44 -16.22 31.58
C GLN A 33 -10.67 -16.10 30.06
N SER A 34 -11.21 -14.96 29.56
CA SER A 34 -11.31 -14.70 28.12
C SER A 34 -9.98 -14.28 27.49
N MET A 35 -8.97 -13.99 28.29
CA MET A 35 -7.58 -13.72 27.86
C MET A 35 -6.68 -14.95 28.00
N THR A 36 -7.19 -16.16 27.86
CA THR A 36 -6.33 -17.31 27.59
C THR A 36 -5.73 -17.09 26.19
N THR A 37 -4.51 -16.56 26.17
CA THR A 37 -3.68 -16.52 24.98
C THR A 37 -3.56 -17.96 24.47
N GLU A 38 -4.31 -18.28 23.41
CA GLU A 38 -4.02 -19.46 22.58
C GLU A 38 -2.52 -19.47 22.30
N PRO A 39 -1.83 -20.60 22.45
CA PRO A 39 -0.40 -20.67 22.16
C PRO A 39 -0.20 -20.21 20.72
N ARG A 40 0.46 -19.05 20.50
CA ARG A 40 0.82 -18.54 19.18
C ARG A 40 1.59 -19.63 18.45
N LYS A 41 0.88 -20.38 17.60
CA LYS A 41 1.49 -21.41 16.75
C LYS A 41 2.51 -20.71 15.88
N ARG A 42 3.79 -21.10 16.02
CA ARG A 42 4.85 -20.64 15.12
C ARG A 42 4.37 -20.88 13.69
N PHE A 43 4.45 -19.86 12.80
CA PHE A 43 3.92 -19.87 11.41
C PHE A 43 2.40 -19.74 11.25
N SER A 44 1.67 -19.14 12.19
CA SER A 44 0.22 -18.86 12.01
C SER A 44 -0.05 -17.95 10.81
N MET A 45 0.83 -16.99 10.52
CA MET A 45 0.66 -16.04 9.42
C MET A 45 0.54 -16.70 8.04
N ILE A 46 1.33 -17.76 7.74
CA ILE A 46 1.30 -18.44 6.44
C ILE A 46 0.02 -19.29 6.26
N ARG A 47 -0.61 -19.74 7.34
CA ARG A 47 -1.83 -20.55 7.28
C ARG A 47 -3.10 -19.75 7.01
N GLU A 48 -3.06 -18.43 7.18
CA GLU A 48 -4.17 -17.52 6.89
C GLU A 48 -4.15 -16.99 5.44
N PHE A 49 -3.11 -17.34 4.66
CA PHE A 49 -3.02 -16.95 3.26
C PHE A 49 -4.12 -17.59 2.43
N HIS A 50 -4.86 -16.74 1.75
CA HIS A 50 -5.80 -17.16 0.72
C HIS A 50 -5.06 -17.38 -0.61
N PHE A 51 -5.64 -18.14 -1.51
CA PHE A 51 -5.03 -18.40 -2.83
C PHE A 51 -4.76 -17.12 -3.63
N ALA A 52 -5.55 -16.08 -3.43
CA ALA A 52 -5.35 -14.75 -4.01
C ALA A 52 -4.03 -14.09 -3.53
N ASP A 53 -3.67 -14.26 -2.26
CA ASP A 53 -2.49 -13.63 -1.66
C ASP A 53 -1.18 -14.08 -2.33
N TRP A 54 -1.16 -15.27 -2.94
CA TRP A 54 -0.03 -15.73 -3.74
C TRP A 54 0.19 -14.92 -5.02
N PHE A 55 -0.89 -14.46 -5.66
CA PHE A 55 -0.79 -13.58 -6.82
C PHE A 55 -0.31 -12.19 -6.40
N THR A 56 -0.79 -11.69 -5.27
CA THR A 56 -0.31 -10.43 -4.68
C THR A 56 1.19 -10.48 -4.36
N LEU A 57 1.67 -11.61 -3.80
CA LEU A 57 3.12 -11.82 -3.61
C LEU A 57 3.86 -11.91 -4.96
N GLY A 58 3.25 -12.53 -5.98
CA GLY A 58 3.77 -12.55 -7.35
C GLY A 58 3.94 -11.14 -7.92
N ASN A 59 2.95 -10.25 -7.69
CA ASN A 59 3.04 -8.83 -8.02
C ASN A 59 4.27 -8.18 -7.35
N ALA A 60 4.43 -8.33 -6.02
CA ALA A 60 5.57 -7.78 -5.29
C ALA A 60 6.93 -8.33 -5.76
N VAL A 61 7.00 -9.63 -6.08
CA VAL A 61 8.22 -10.27 -6.63
C VAL A 61 8.58 -9.68 -7.99
N CYS A 62 7.61 -9.50 -8.87
CA CYS A 62 7.83 -8.86 -10.16
C CYS A 62 8.28 -7.41 -10.01
N GLY A 63 7.65 -6.62 -9.15
CA GLY A 63 8.04 -5.25 -8.87
C GLY A 63 9.47 -5.14 -8.34
N THR A 64 9.81 -5.99 -7.36
CA THR A 64 11.18 -6.05 -6.82
C THR A 64 12.19 -6.50 -7.87
N GLY A 65 11.84 -7.47 -8.72
CA GLY A 65 12.64 -7.90 -9.85
C GLY A 65 12.90 -6.78 -10.85
N ALA A 66 11.91 -5.92 -11.11
CA ALA A 66 12.05 -4.75 -11.96
C ALA A 66 13.04 -3.72 -11.37
N VAL A 67 13.00 -3.50 -10.05
CA VAL A 67 13.98 -2.66 -9.35
C VAL A 67 15.39 -3.22 -9.54
N PHE A 68 15.60 -4.51 -9.27
CA PHE A 68 16.92 -5.13 -9.45
C PHE A 68 17.41 -5.10 -10.91
N SER A 69 16.50 -5.28 -11.87
CA SER A 69 16.85 -5.17 -13.30
C SER A 69 17.30 -3.75 -13.66
N SER A 70 16.59 -2.72 -13.14
CA SER A 70 16.98 -1.32 -13.33
C SER A 70 18.31 -0.97 -12.68
N MET A 71 18.58 -1.53 -11.48
CA MET A 71 19.88 -1.38 -10.80
C MET A 71 21.01 -2.08 -11.58
N THR A 72 20.74 -3.25 -12.14
CA THR A 72 21.70 -3.96 -13.00
C THR A 72 22.05 -3.16 -14.24
N TYR A 73 21.06 -2.45 -14.83
CA TYR A 73 21.33 -1.55 -15.95
C TYR A 73 22.34 -0.45 -15.57
N LEU A 74 22.21 0.16 -14.39
CA LEU A 74 23.14 1.18 -13.89
C LEU A 74 24.59 0.65 -13.76
N GLN A 75 24.76 -0.65 -13.52
CA GLN A 75 26.07 -1.27 -13.37
C GLN A 75 26.70 -1.73 -14.69
N THR A 76 25.86 -2.18 -15.62
CA THR A 76 26.30 -2.89 -16.82
C THR A 76 26.07 -2.14 -18.13
N ASP A 77 25.22 -1.10 -18.08
CA ASP A 77 24.75 -0.33 -19.25
C ASP A 77 24.09 -1.20 -20.36
N TYR A 78 23.69 -2.44 -20.03
CA TYR A 78 22.96 -3.32 -20.94
C TYR A 78 21.49 -2.93 -21.00
N ARG A 79 21.06 -2.32 -22.11
CA ARG A 79 19.68 -1.83 -22.33
C ARG A 79 18.58 -2.89 -22.20
N GLU A 80 18.92 -4.14 -22.47
CA GLU A 80 17.98 -5.25 -22.28
C GLU A 80 17.43 -5.30 -20.84
N ARG A 81 18.18 -4.80 -19.86
CA ARG A 81 17.74 -4.74 -18.46
C ARG A 81 16.56 -3.78 -18.25
N ILE A 82 16.46 -2.72 -19.05
CA ILE A 82 15.30 -1.80 -19.04
C ILE A 82 14.07 -2.50 -19.63
N TYR A 83 14.24 -3.27 -20.70
CA TYR A 83 13.13 -4.05 -21.28
C TYR A 83 12.64 -5.12 -20.28
N VAL A 84 13.57 -5.81 -19.59
CA VAL A 84 13.22 -6.78 -18.55
C VAL A 84 12.48 -6.09 -17.39
N ALA A 85 12.93 -4.91 -16.94
CA ALA A 85 12.25 -4.15 -15.90
C ALA A 85 10.81 -3.80 -16.31
N CYS A 86 10.60 -3.31 -17.53
CA CYS A 86 9.27 -3.01 -18.06
C CYS A 86 8.39 -4.27 -18.14
N ALA A 87 8.94 -5.38 -18.66
CA ALA A 87 8.21 -6.64 -18.76
C ALA A 87 7.77 -7.15 -17.37
N LEU A 88 8.62 -7.00 -16.36
CA LEU A 88 8.30 -7.36 -14.98
C LEU A 88 7.23 -6.45 -14.37
N ILE A 89 7.25 -5.13 -14.62
CA ILE A 89 6.18 -4.20 -14.20
C ILE A 89 4.86 -4.59 -14.88
N PHE A 90 4.90 -5.00 -16.15
CA PHE A 90 3.73 -5.48 -16.87
C PHE A 90 3.20 -6.81 -16.31
N ALA A 91 4.10 -7.74 -15.97
CA ALA A 91 3.73 -8.99 -15.31
C ALA A 91 3.11 -8.72 -13.92
N ALA A 92 3.64 -7.75 -13.17
CA ALA A 92 3.06 -7.30 -11.91
C ALA A 92 1.60 -6.84 -12.08
N LEU A 93 1.31 -6.06 -13.14
CA LEU A 93 -0.06 -5.64 -13.45
C LEU A 93 -0.99 -6.84 -13.74
N ILE A 94 -0.48 -7.87 -14.44
CA ILE A 94 -1.27 -9.09 -14.69
C ILE A 94 -1.61 -9.79 -13.39
N PHE A 95 -0.65 -9.90 -12.47
CA PHE A 95 -0.87 -10.51 -11.15
C PHE A 95 -1.87 -9.71 -10.31
N ASP A 96 -1.79 -8.37 -10.29
CA ASP A 96 -2.73 -7.46 -9.62
C ASP A 96 -4.17 -7.63 -10.16
N ILE A 97 -4.34 -7.71 -11.49
CA ILE A 97 -5.66 -7.94 -12.08
C ILE A 97 -6.21 -9.33 -11.72
N LEU A 98 -5.33 -10.34 -11.65
CA LEU A 98 -5.73 -11.72 -11.35
C LEU A 98 -6.17 -11.87 -9.89
N ASP A 99 -5.40 -11.33 -8.92
CA ASP A 99 -5.78 -11.43 -7.51
C ASP A 99 -7.08 -10.69 -7.21
N GLY A 100 -7.25 -9.48 -7.77
CA GLY A 100 -8.49 -8.73 -7.66
C GLY A 100 -9.71 -9.45 -8.28
N ARG A 101 -9.52 -10.22 -9.36
CA ARG A 101 -10.60 -11.06 -9.93
C ARG A 101 -10.91 -12.25 -9.05
N ILE A 102 -9.89 -12.94 -8.55
CA ILE A 102 -10.02 -14.14 -7.71
C ILE A 102 -10.68 -13.77 -6.38
N ALA A 103 -10.26 -12.66 -5.74
CA ALA A 103 -10.85 -12.17 -4.50
C ALA A 103 -12.35 -11.88 -4.65
N ARG A 104 -12.76 -11.23 -5.74
CA ARG A 104 -14.17 -10.97 -6.06
C ARG A 104 -14.97 -12.24 -6.33
N TRP A 105 -14.40 -13.20 -7.05
CA TRP A 105 -15.06 -14.46 -7.38
C TRP A 105 -15.33 -15.31 -6.15
N ARG A 106 -14.40 -15.29 -5.18
CA ARG A 106 -14.54 -16.08 -3.94
C ARG A 106 -15.34 -15.38 -2.84
N GLN A 107 -15.73 -14.13 -3.02
CA GLN A 107 -16.43 -13.28 -2.02
C GLN A 107 -15.73 -13.26 -0.63
N LYS A 108 -14.43 -13.49 -0.59
CA LYS A 108 -13.59 -13.50 0.61
C LYS A 108 -12.44 -12.53 0.40
N SER A 109 -12.63 -11.28 0.78
CA SER A 109 -11.54 -10.32 0.94
C SER A 109 -11.15 -10.29 2.42
N SER A 110 -9.93 -10.69 2.75
CA SER A 110 -9.40 -10.49 4.09
C SER A 110 -8.86 -9.06 4.25
N ALA A 111 -8.92 -8.50 5.46
CA ALA A 111 -8.28 -7.21 5.73
C ALA A 111 -6.77 -7.28 5.41
N MET A 112 -6.12 -8.39 5.78
CA MET A 112 -4.70 -8.65 5.49
C MET A 112 -4.40 -8.68 3.98
N GLY A 113 -5.26 -9.30 3.16
CA GLY A 113 -5.09 -9.36 1.70
C GLY A 113 -5.12 -7.97 1.06
N ARG A 114 -6.00 -7.07 1.50
CA ARG A 114 -6.06 -5.68 1.02
C ARG A 114 -4.79 -4.89 1.35
N GLU A 115 -4.26 -5.06 2.57
CA GLU A 115 -3.02 -4.39 2.97
C GLU A 115 -1.82 -4.93 2.18
N LEU A 116 -1.75 -6.25 1.98
CA LEU A 116 -0.73 -6.90 1.16
C LEU A 116 -0.75 -6.40 -0.28
N ASP A 117 -1.93 -6.29 -0.87
CA ASP A 117 -2.17 -5.76 -2.22
C ASP A 117 -1.65 -4.33 -2.35
N SER A 118 -2.03 -3.45 -1.40
CA SER A 118 -1.56 -2.07 -1.40
C SER A 118 -0.03 -1.96 -1.25
N LEU A 119 0.59 -2.82 -0.44
CA LEU A 119 2.05 -2.86 -0.28
C LEU A 119 2.75 -3.36 -1.56
N ALA A 120 2.21 -4.39 -2.21
CA ALA A 120 2.70 -4.88 -3.49
C ALA A 120 2.62 -3.81 -4.58
N ASP A 121 1.50 -3.11 -4.66
CA ASP A 121 1.25 -2.03 -5.61
C ASP A 121 2.22 -0.86 -5.45
N VAL A 122 2.55 -0.47 -4.21
CA VAL A 122 3.56 0.56 -3.94
C VAL A 122 4.91 0.16 -4.54
N ILE A 123 5.31 -1.11 -4.38
CA ILE A 123 6.59 -1.60 -4.92
C ILE A 123 6.56 -1.60 -6.45
N SER A 124 5.53 -2.18 -7.04
CA SER A 124 5.47 -2.48 -8.48
C SER A 124 5.12 -1.27 -9.35
N PHE A 125 4.23 -0.39 -8.85
CA PHE A 125 3.71 0.76 -9.62
C PHE A 125 4.15 2.11 -9.05
N GLY A 126 4.71 2.15 -7.85
CA GLY A 126 5.33 3.33 -7.26
C GLY A 126 6.85 3.30 -7.41
N VAL A 127 7.49 2.40 -6.68
CA VAL A 127 8.96 2.36 -6.57
C VAL A 127 9.63 1.91 -7.86
N ALA A 128 9.17 0.83 -8.48
CA ALA A 128 9.82 0.26 -9.65
C ALA A 128 9.89 1.23 -10.85
N PRO A 129 8.80 1.94 -11.25
CA PRO A 129 8.87 2.95 -12.30
C PRO A 129 9.78 4.14 -11.94
N ALA A 130 9.81 4.56 -10.68
CA ALA A 130 10.68 5.63 -10.23
C ALA A 130 12.16 5.24 -10.30
N VAL A 131 12.52 4.03 -9.85
CA VAL A 131 13.88 3.50 -9.96
C VAL A 131 14.29 3.31 -11.43
N MET A 132 13.38 2.82 -12.27
CA MET A 132 13.60 2.70 -13.71
C MET A 132 13.87 4.07 -14.37
N ALA A 133 13.12 5.11 -13.98
CA ALA A 133 13.33 6.47 -14.46
C ALA A 133 14.71 7.02 -14.03
N TYR A 134 15.07 6.81 -12.77
CA TYR A 134 16.40 7.15 -12.26
C TYR A 134 17.50 6.43 -13.05
N ALA A 135 17.34 5.14 -13.30
CA ALA A 135 18.26 4.35 -14.09
C ALA A 135 18.40 4.86 -15.53
N CYS A 136 17.30 5.28 -16.15
CA CYS A 136 17.29 5.82 -17.51
C CYS A 136 17.93 7.22 -17.65
N GLY A 137 18.39 7.85 -16.55
CA GLY A 137 19.12 9.11 -16.59
C GLY A 137 18.51 10.27 -15.81
N MET A 138 17.35 10.12 -15.21
CA MET A 138 16.73 11.16 -14.36
C MET A 138 17.41 11.22 -12.98
N GLN A 139 18.67 11.69 -12.95
CA GLN A 139 19.54 11.67 -11.76
C GLN A 139 19.78 13.03 -11.15
N GLY A 140 19.27 14.10 -11.75
CA GLY A 140 19.35 15.45 -11.22
C GLY A 140 18.70 15.59 -9.83
N LEU A 141 19.04 16.63 -9.09
CA LEU A 141 18.42 16.87 -7.79
C LEU A 141 16.90 17.05 -7.92
N TYR A 142 16.47 17.85 -8.90
CA TYR A 142 15.04 18.07 -9.13
C TYR A 142 14.34 16.78 -9.60
N ASP A 143 14.99 15.97 -10.42
CA ASP A 143 14.42 14.68 -10.86
C ASP A 143 14.19 13.77 -9.65
N ARG A 144 15.17 13.64 -8.77
CA ARG A 144 15.05 12.83 -7.55
C ARG A 144 13.91 13.28 -6.65
N VAL A 145 13.77 14.60 -6.47
CA VAL A 145 12.65 15.17 -5.68
C VAL A 145 11.31 14.83 -6.30
N ILE A 146 11.20 14.94 -7.63
CA ILE A 146 9.98 14.60 -8.37
C ILE A 146 9.65 13.10 -8.26
N LEU A 147 10.66 12.23 -8.41
CA LEU A 147 10.46 10.78 -8.30
C LEU A 147 10.04 10.36 -6.88
N VAL A 148 10.65 10.96 -5.85
CA VAL A 148 10.24 10.75 -4.45
C VAL A 148 8.81 11.25 -4.21
N PHE A 149 8.47 12.44 -4.72
CA PHE A 149 7.11 12.98 -4.66
C PHE A 149 6.10 12.05 -5.32
N PHE A 150 6.40 11.53 -6.50
CA PHE A 150 5.55 10.57 -7.21
C PHE A 150 5.25 9.33 -6.36
N VAL A 151 6.27 8.72 -5.75
CA VAL A 151 6.10 7.55 -4.87
C VAL A 151 5.25 7.92 -3.64
N ALA A 152 5.52 9.06 -3.01
CA ALA A 152 4.77 9.55 -1.85
C ALA A 152 3.27 9.78 -2.18
N CYS A 153 2.97 10.32 -3.38
CA CYS A 153 1.60 10.46 -3.87
C CYS A 153 0.91 9.09 -4.03
N GLY A 154 1.60 8.10 -4.59
CA GLY A 154 1.09 6.74 -4.72
C GLY A 154 0.74 6.11 -3.37
N VAL A 155 1.67 6.18 -2.40
CA VAL A 155 1.45 5.70 -1.01
C VAL A 155 0.25 6.41 -0.37
N SER A 156 0.21 7.75 -0.45
CA SER A 156 -0.88 8.54 0.14
C SER A 156 -2.25 8.19 -0.47
N ARG A 157 -2.28 7.93 -1.78
CA ARG A 157 -3.49 7.51 -2.47
C ARG A 157 -3.99 6.15 -1.99
N LEU A 158 -3.11 5.15 -1.91
CA LEU A 158 -3.47 3.80 -1.46
C LEU A 158 -3.95 3.81 -0.01
N ALA A 159 -3.25 4.53 0.87
CA ALA A 159 -3.65 4.69 2.27
C ALA A 159 -5.05 5.31 2.39
N ARG A 160 -5.34 6.38 1.60
CA ARG A 160 -6.68 7.00 1.58
C ARG A 160 -7.74 6.04 1.08
N TYR A 161 -7.45 5.28 0.03
CA TYR A 161 -8.38 4.29 -0.52
C TYR A 161 -8.73 3.22 0.52
N ASN A 162 -7.75 2.68 1.25
CA ASN A 162 -7.97 1.66 2.28
C ASN A 162 -8.86 2.18 3.42
N VAL A 163 -8.56 3.38 3.94
CA VAL A 163 -9.38 4.02 5.00
C VAL A 163 -10.82 4.26 4.52
N THR A 164 -10.98 4.75 3.29
CA THR A 164 -12.32 5.01 2.74
C THR A 164 -13.10 3.71 2.48
N ALA A 165 -12.42 2.66 1.99
CA ALA A 165 -13.04 1.36 1.76
C ALA A 165 -13.48 0.70 3.07
N GLU A 166 -12.75 0.86 4.16
CA GLU A 166 -13.11 0.36 5.48
C GLU A 166 -14.33 1.07 6.06
N ALA A 167 -14.35 2.41 6.03
CA ALA A 167 -15.49 3.21 6.48
C ALA A 167 -16.79 2.92 5.71
N LEU A 168 -16.69 2.50 4.45
CA LEU A 168 -17.84 2.15 3.61
C LEU A 168 -18.30 0.70 3.77
N SER A 169 -17.44 -0.19 4.24
CA SER A 169 -17.82 -1.57 4.58
C SER A 169 -18.69 -1.63 5.84
N GLU A 170 -18.59 -0.64 6.73
CA GLU A 170 -19.40 -0.49 7.93
C GLU A 170 -20.76 0.20 7.67
N GLY A 171 -20.91 0.87 6.52
CA GLY A 171 -22.15 1.57 6.13
C GLY A 171 -22.63 1.15 4.73
N THR A 172 -23.95 1.04 4.54
CA THR A 172 -24.62 0.62 3.29
C THR A 172 -24.42 1.54 2.08
N GLY A 173 -23.42 2.40 2.06
CA GLY A 173 -23.13 3.40 1.03
C GLY A 173 -22.27 2.87 -0.11
N LYS A 174 -22.85 2.55 -1.28
CA LYS A 174 -22.10 2.28 -2.52
C LYS A 174 -21.35 3.54 -2.97
N VAL A 175 -20.01 3.50 -3.01
CA VAL A 175 -19.21 4.59 -3.60
C VAL A 175 -19.50 4.68 -5.09
N LYS A 176 -20.04 5.82 -5.54
CA LYS A 176 -20.37 6.06 -6.95
C LYS A 176 -19.20 6.57 -7.79
N TYR A 177 -18.08 6.99 -7.17
CA TYR A 177 -16.98 7.66 -7.85
C TYR A 177 -15.64 7.18 -7.29
N PHE A 178 -14.63 7.02 -8.17
CA PHE A 178 -13.22 6.90 -7.77
C PHE A 178 -12.61 8.30 -7.71
N GLU A 179 -11.86 8.62 -6.66
CA GLU A 179 -11.09 9.86 -6.55
C GLU A 179 -9.64 9.60 -7.01
N GLY A 180 -9.17 10.38 -7.99
CA GLY A 180 -7.82 10.33 -8.54
C GLY A 180 -7.55 9.13 -9.48
N THR A 181 -6.39 9.17 -10.19
CA THR A 181 -5.98 8.09 -11.09
C THR A 181 -5.47 6.86 -10.32
N PRO A 182 -5.76 5.63 -10.79
CA PRO A 182 -5.22 4.41 -10.17
C PRO A 182 -3.69 4.36 -10.25
N ILE A 183 -3.02 3.82 -9.22
CA ILE A 183 -1.56 3.71 -9.21
C ILE A 183 -1.00 2.85 -10.36
N PRO A 184 -1.66 1.77 -10.84
CA PRO A 184 -1.20 1.00 -11.98
C PRO A 184 -1.11 1.78 -13.29
N THR A 185 -1.70 2.99 -13.40
CA THR A 185 -1.50 3.85 -14.59
C THR A 185 -0.05 4.26 -14.79
N SER A 186 0.79 4.15 -13.77
CA SER A 186 2.25 4.39 -13.86
C SER A 186 2.97 3.45 -14.84
N ILE A 187 2.34 2.34 -15.25
CA ILE A 187 2.87 1.45 -16.30
C ILE A 187 3.07 2.19 -17.62
N VAL A 188 2.27 3.22 -17.90
CA VAL A 188 2.42 4.08 -19.07
C VAL A 188 3.77 4.79 -19.02
N LEU A 189 4.22 5.23 -17.83
CA LEU A 189 5.52 5.87 -17.64
C LEU A 189 6.67 4.89 -17.91
N ALA A 190 6.56 3.64 -17.42
CA ALA A 190 7.51 2.59 -17.73
C ALA A 190 7.55 2.28 -19.23
N GLY A 191 6.39 2.27 -19.89
CA GLY A 191 6.28 2.13 -21.35
C GLY A 191 7.00 3.26 -22.10
N VAL A 192 6.80 4.51 -21.69
CA VAL A 192 7.49 5.68 -22.27
C VAL A 192 9.00 5.55 -22.14
N LEU A 193 9.51 5.15 -20.95
CA LEU A 193 10.93 4.92 -20.73
C LEU A 193 11.48 3.77 -21.60
N THR A 194 10.69 2.73 -21.82
CA THR A 194 11.05 1.60 -22.67
C THR A 194 11.16 2.04 -24.14
N VAL A 195 10.24 2.88 -24.62
CA VAL A 195 10.32 3.47 -25.96
C VAL A 195 11.54 4.39 -26.07
N ALA A 196 11.83 5.21 -25.07
CA ALA A 196 13.05 6.01 -25.05
C ALA A 196 14.31 5.14 -25.11
N ALA A 197 14.36 4.04 -24.37
CA ALA A 197 15.46 3.08 -24.42
C ALA A 197 15.62 2.43 -25.79
N SER A 198 14.53 2.11 -26.50
CA SER A 198 14.56 1.54 -27.85
C SER A 198 15.15 2.51 -28.88
N GLN A 199 14.98 3.80 -28.66
CA GLN A 199 15.49 4.88 -29.53
C GLN A 199 16.88 5.39 -29.09
N ASN A 200 17.57 4.73 -28.17
CA ASN A 200 18.82 5.18 -27.56
C ASN A 200 18.72 6.54 -26.86
N ALA A 201 17.53 6.95 -26.47
CA ALA A 201 17.24 8.22 -25.81
C ALA A 201 17.18 8.03 -24.28
N ILE A 202 18.26 7.49 -23.71
CA ILE A 202 18.45 7.28 -22.25
C ILE A 202 19.84 7.76 -21.84
N GLY A 203 20.06 7.93 -20.55
CA GLY A 203 21.32 8.47 -20.02
C GLY A 203 21.52 9.93 -20.44
N SER A 204 22.65 10.24 -21.04
CA SER A 204 22.97 11.58 -21.55
C SER A 204 22.12 12.02 -22.74
N ASN A 205 21.49 11.08 -23.43
CA ASN A 205 20.67 11.34 -24.64
C ASN A 205 19.17 11.33 -24.34
N LEU A 206 18.78 11.51 -23.07
CA LEU A 206 17.37 11.49 -22.67
C LEU A 206 16.57 12.52 -23.47
N TRP A 207 15.34 12.17 -23.87
CA TRP A 207 14.45 13.06 -24.63
C TRP A 207 14.31 14.41 -23.96
N PHE A 208 14.32 15.48 -24.74
CA PHE A 208 14.25 16.88 -24.36
C PHE A 208 15.49 17.38 -23.63
N GLY A 209 16.55 16.56 -23.48
CA GLY A 209 17.80 16.96 -22.86
C GLY A 209 17.67 17.26 -21.36
N ALA A 210 18.61 18.03 -20.86
CA ALA A 210 18.66 18.46 -19.45
C ALA A 210 18.61 19.98 -19.34
N LEU A 211 17.76 20.51 -18.49
CA LEU A 211 17.65 21.92 -18.13
C LEU A 211 18.46 22.18 -16.85
N SER A 212 19.31 23.22 -16.86
CA SER A 212 20.00 23.64 -15.65
C SER A 212 19.22 24.78 -15.01
N ILE A 213 18.68 24.55 -13.81
CA ILE A 213 17.94 25.54 -13.01
C ILE A 213 18.68 25.73 -11.69
N ALA A 214 19.15 26.94 -11.41
CA ALA A 214 19.89 27.27 -10.19
C ALA A 214 21.09 26.33 -9.92
N GLY A 215 21.79 25.88 -10.97
CA GLY A 215 22.95 24.99 -10.87
C GLY A 215 22.63 23.48 -10.72
N TYR A 216 21.36 23.11 -10.71
CA TYR A 216 20.92 21.70 -10.65
C TYR A 216 20.21 21.29 -11.93
N THR A 217 20.33 20.02 -12.29
CA THR A 217 19.72 19.44 -13.48
C THR A 217 18.27 19.03 -13.23
N LEU A 218 17.41 19.33 -14.23
CA LEU A 218 16.05 18.86 -14.37
C LEU A 218 15.88 18.27 -15.76
N HIS A 219 15.40 17.06 -15.88
CA HIS A 219 15.00 16.48 -17.16
C HIS A 219 13.51 16.72 -17.38
N PRO A 220 13.08 17.33 -18.51
CA PRO A 220 11.66 17.59 -18.76
C PRO A 220 10.78 16.35 -18.69
N LEU A 221 11.32 15.17 -19.03
CA LEU A 221 10.61 13.90 -18.94
C LEU A 221 10.18 13.54 -17.48
N ALA A 222 10.91 14.04 -16.46
CA ALA A 222 10.51 13.88 -15.05
C ALA A 222 9.18 14.58 -14.74
N LEU A 223 8.79 15.60 -15.50
CA LEU A 223 7.51 16.29 -15.31
C LEU A 223 6.30 15.37 -15.56
N LEU A 224 6.47 14.29 -16.34
CA LEU A 224 5.41 13.27 -16.49
C LEU A 224 5.15 12.53 -15.18
N PHE A 225 6.20 12.28 -14.38
CA PHE A 225 6.07 11.70 -13.04
C PHE A 225 5.43 12.67 -12.06
N LEU A 226 5.79 13.96 -12.14
CA LEU A 226 5.16 15.02 -11.35
C LEU A 226 3.66 15.12 -11.66
N LEU A 227 3.29 15.12 -12.94
CA LEU A 227 1.90 15.15 -13.39
C LEU A 227 1.14 13.92 -12.91
N SER A 228 1.71 12.71 -13.12
CA SER A 228 1.09 11.46 -12.69
C SER A 228 0.86 11.43 -11.17
N GLY A 229 1.87 11.79 -10.36
CA GLY A 229 1.73 11.88 -8.91
C GLY A 229 0.66 12.89 -8.48
N SER A 230 0.63 14.07 -9.11
CA SER A 230 -0.37 15.10 -8.84
C SER A 230 -1.79 14.63 -9.18
N LEU A 231 -1.96 13.90 -10.28
CA LEU A 231 -3.26 13.31 -10.66
C LEU A 231 -3.71 12.22 -9.68
N MET A 232 -2.78 11.45 -9.10
CA MET A 232 -3.11 10.42 -8.10
C MET A 232 -3.73 11.02 -6.82
N ILE A 233 -3.28 12.19 -6.38
CA ILE A 233 -3.80 12.87 -5.18
C ILE A 233 -4.91 13.87 -5.49
N SER A 234 -5.22 14.10 -6.78
CA SER A 234 -6.27 15.02 -7.18
C SER A 234 -7.66 14.49 -6.79
N ARG A 235 -8.62 15.40 -6.57
CA ARG A 235 -10.02 15.06 -6.30
C ARG A 235 -10.84 14.88 -7.58
N PHE A 236 -10.22 14.53 -8.69
CA PHE A 236 -10.94 14.25 -9.93
C PHE A 236 -11.83 13.02 -9.73
N ARG A 237 -13.14 13.21 -9.88
CA ARG A 237 -14.13 12.14 -9.80
C ARG A 237 -14.25 11.46 -11.15
N ILE A 238 -13.76 10.22 -11.23
CA ILE A 238 -13.90 9.40 -12.43
C ILE A 238 -15.17 8.58 -12.26
N PRO A 239 -16.19 8.76 -13.15
CA PRO A 239 -17.41 7.97 -13.09
C PRO A 239 -17.05 6.49 -13.34
N LYS A 240 -17.70 5.59 -12.57
CA LYS A 240 -17.59 4.15 -12.77
C LYS A 240 -18.38 3.80 -14.05
N LEU A 241 -17.69 3.40 -15.11
CA LEU A 241 -18.28 2.80 -16.31
C LEU A 241 -18.77 1.37 -16.02
#